data_61e0a0ee90622efcec3613c58e4fbffe
#
_entry.id   61e0a0ee90622efcec3613c58e4fbffe
#
_cell.length_a   1.000
_cell.length_b   1.000
_cell.length_c   1.000
_cell.angle_alpha   90.00
_cell.angle_beta   90.00
_cell.angle_gamma   90.00
#
_symmetry.space_group_name_H-M   'P 1'
#
loop_
_entity.id
_entity.type
_entity.pdbx_description
1 polymer ?
#
loop_
_entity_poly.entity_id
_entity_poly.type
_entity_poly.pdbx_seq_one_letter_code
_entity_poly.pdbx_strand_id
1 'polypeptide(L)'
;MERMITTYGGYFERFMSELDERTQDKVQYGLMLLKTQDRLSTKFVKHIKEGVFELRTKYNGNIYRVFFIFDGDKIVVLFNGFQKKTQKTPENEIEKAIKIKNEYYADKRSSDKKL
;
A
#
# COMPACT_ATOMS: atom_id res chain seq x y z
N MET A 1 9.71 16.08 6.79
CA MET A 1 10.40 14.80 7.01
C MET A 1 9.93 13.78 6.00
N GLU A 2 10.84 13.14 5.29
CA GLU A 2 10.48 12.15 4.29
C GLU A 2 10.34 10.76 4.89
N ARG A 3 9.33 10.01 4.43
CA ARG A 3 9.20 8.59 4.75
C ARG A 3 9.97 7.77 3.73
N MET A 4 10.40 6.59 4.14
CA MET A 4 10.99 5.60 3.23
C MET A 4 9.87 4.69 2.75
N ILE A 5 9.77 4.47 1.43
CA ILE A 5 8.77 3.57 0.86
C ILE A 5 9.47 2.33 0.34
N THR A 6 9.01 1.18 0.77
CA THR A 6 9.55 -0.11 0.33
C THR A 6 8.39 -1.06 0.00
N THR A 7 8.70 -2.21 -0.53
CA THR A 7 7.71 -3.23 -0.91
C THR A 7 8.03 -4.55 -0.22
N TYR A 8 7.07 -5.47 -0.23
CA TYR A 8 7.25 -6.78 0.35
C TYR A 8 6.50 -7.83 -0.48
N GLY A 9 7.18 -8.91 -0.80
CA GLY A 9 6.59 -10.09 -1.43
C GLY A 9 6.26 -9.98 -2.91
N GLY A 10 6.61 -8.86 -3.56
CA GLY A 10 6.39 -8.67 -4.99
C GLY A 10 4.94 -8.35 -5.38
N TYR A 11 4.05 -8.19 -4.42
CA TYR A 11 2.62 -7.93 -4.69
C TYR A 11 2.42 -6.60 -5.38
N PHE A 12 3.08 -5.55 -4.89
CA PHE A 12 2.94 -4.20 -5.46
C PHE A 12 3.49 -4.18 -6.89
N GLU A 13 4.64 -4.79 -7.11
CA GLU A 13 5.28 -4.84 -8.43
C GLU A 13 4.38 -5.55 -9.45
N ARG A 14 3.76 -6.66 -9.07
CA ARG A 14 2.82 -7.36 -9.94
C ARG A 14 1.60 -6.52 -10.28
N PHE A 15 1.06 -5.83 -9.27
CA PHE A 15 -0.07 -4.92 -9.49
C PHE A 15 0.30 -3.83 -10.50
N MET A 16 1.44 -3.17 -10.30
CA MET A 16 1.89 -2.11 -11.20
C MET A 16 2.10 -2.61 -12.62
N SER A 17 2.62 -3.83 -12.78
CA SER A 17 2.89 -4.40 -14.10
C SER A 17 1.64 -4.58 -14.96
N GLU A 18 0.47 -4.64 -14.34
CA GLU A 18 -0.81 -4.80 -15.04
C GLU A 18 -1.44 -3.47 -15.45
N LEU A 19 -0.86 -2.35 -15.02
CA LEU A 19 -1.39 -1.02 -15.29
C LEU A 19 -0.69 -0.39 -16.50
N ASP A 20 -1.45 0.45 -17.24
CA ASP A 20 -0.83 1.25 -18.29
C ASP A 20 0.08 2.32 -17.67
N GLU A 21 0.92 2.91 -18.52
CA GLU A 21 1.95 3.87 -18.07
C GLU A 21 1.34 5.09 -17.36
N ARG A 22 0.25 5.64 -17.89
CA ARG A 22 -0.38 6.82 -17.28
C ARG A 22 -0.99 6.51 -15.92
N THR A 23 -1.58 5.32 -15.75
CA THR A 23 -2.11 4.87 -14.47
C THR A 23 -0.96 4.65 -13.49
N GLN A 24 0.14 4.03 -13.94
CA GLN A 24 1.33 3.88 -13.11
C GLN A 24 1.84 5.23 -12.61
N ASP A 25 1.88 6.23 -13.48
CA ASP A 25 2.33 7.58 -13.11
C ASP A 25 1.44 8.19 -12.03
N LYS A 26 0.14 7.96 -12.10
CA LYS A 26 -0.80 8.45 -11.07
C LYS A 26 -0.58 7.77 -9.74
N VAL A 27 -0.36 6.45 -9.73
CA VAL A 27 -0.04 5.72 -8.50
C VAL A 27 1.28 6.23 -7.92
N GLN A 28 2.29 6.42 -8.75
CA GLN A 28 3.59 6.96 -8.33
C GLN A 28 3.47 8.36 -7.74
N TYR A 29 2.60 9.20 -8.30
CA TYR A 29 2.34 10.52 -7.74
C TYR A 29 1.78 10.43 -6.32
N GLY A 30 0.82 9.53 -6.09
CA GLY A 30 0.26 9.27 -4.76
C GLY A 30 1.33 8.79 -3.78
N LEU A 31 2.23 7.92 -4.24
CA LEU A 31 3.35 7.47 -3.42
C LEU A 31 4.30 8.60 -3.07
N MET A 32 4.53 9.54 -4.00
CA MET A 32 5.35 10.71 -3.74
C MET A 32 4.72 11.58 -2.65
N LEU A 33 3.40 11.76 -2.68
CA LEU A 33 2.69 12.50 -1.62
C LEU A 33 2.82 11.78 -0.28
N LEU A 34 2.66 10.46 -0.28
CA LEU A 34 2.81 9.64 0.93
C LEU A 34 4.22 9.75 1.50
N LYS A 35 5.21 9.85 0.64
CA LYS A 35 6.61 9.98 1.03
C LYS A 35 6.92 11.35 1.64
N THR A 36 6.40 12.43 1.05
CA THR A 36 6.86 13.79 1.31
C THR A 36 5.98 14.62 2.24
N GLN A 37 4.69 14.31 2.33
CA GLN A 37 3.76 15.13 3.12
C GLN A 37 3.68 14.65 4.56
N ASP A 38 3.83 15.58 5.51
CA ASP A 38 3.71 15.27 6.94
C ASP A 38 2.30 14.86 7.30
N ARG A 39 1.31 15.61 6.81
CA ARG A 39 -0.10 15.30 7.01
C ARG A 39 -0.68 14.66 5.77
N LEU A 40 -1.32 13.51 5.95
CA LEU A 40 -1.90 12.76 4.84
C LEU A 40 -3.40 13.00 4.77
N SER A 41 -3.87 13.42 3.61
CA SER A 41 -5.30 13.67 3.37
C SER A 41 -6.06 12.35 3.39
N THR A 42 -7.22 12.34 4.07
CA THR A 42 -8.12 11.19 4.10
C THR A 42 -8.75 10.90 2.72
N LYS A 43 -8.61 11.85 1.78
CA LYS A 43 -9.08 11.65 0.40
C LYS A 43 -8.27 10.59 -0.33
N PHE A 44 -6.97 10.43 0.01
CA PHE A 44 -6.13 9.45 -0.67
C PHE A 44 -5.48 8.43 0.25
N VAL A 45 -5.46 8.65 1.58
CA VAL A 45 -4.95 7.67 2.54
C VAL A 45 -6.00 7.44 3.60
N LYS A 46 -6.34 6.17 3.83
CA LYS A 46 -7.38 5.79 4.79
C LYS A 46 -6.95 4.56 5.57
N HIS A 47 -7.15 4.59 6.90
CA HIS A 47 -7.00 3.39 7.73
C HIS A 47 -8.16 2.44 7.46
N ILE A 48 -7.85 1.18 7.23
CA ILE A 48 -8.84 0.15 6.92
C ILE A 48 -9.10 -0.73 8.14
N LYS A 49 -8.09 -1.47 8.60
CA LYS A 49 -8.26 -2.43 9.68
C LYS A 49 -6.89 -2.91 10.16
N GLU A 50 -6.72 -3.07 11.48
CA GLU A 50 -5.52 -3.69 12.08
C GLU A 50 -4.20 -3.11 11.59
N GLY A 51 -4.13 -1.80 11.46
CA GLY A 51 -2.91 -1.13 11.04
C GLY A 51 -2.66 -1.16 9.54
N VAL A 52 -3.57 -1.74 8.76
CA VAL A 52 -3.49 -1.70 7.30
C VAL A 52 -4.21 -0.45 6.80
N PHE A 53 -3.51 0.30 5.96
CA PHE A 53 -4.01 1.51 5.31
C PHE A 53 -4.14 1.27 3.83
N GLU A 54 -4.93 2.11 3.16
CA GLU A 54 -5.00 2.09 1.70
C GLU A 54 -4.61 3.44 1.12
N LEU A 55 -3.86 3.40 0.04
CA LEU A 55 -3.58 4.55 -0.81
C LEU A 55 -4.54 4.49 -1.98
N ARG A 56 -5.27 5.58 -2.19
CA ARG A 56 -6.32 5.67 -3.20
C ARG A 56 -5.85 6.50 -4.37
N THR A 57 -6.01 5.96 -5.59
CA THR A 57 -5.70 6.66 -6.82
C THR A 57 -6.91 6.65 -7.73
N LYS A 58 -7.36 7.84 -8.14
CA LYS A 58 -8.43 7.98 -9.14
C LYS A 58 -7.82 8.40 -10.46
N TYR A 59 -8.16 7.69 -11.52
CA TYR A 59 -7.71 8.06 -12.85
C TYR A 59 -8.67 7.53 -13.90
N ASN A 60 -9.11 8.42 -14.79
CA ASN A 60 -9.93 8.08 -15.95
C ASN A 60 -11.20 7.28 -15.58
N GLY A 61 -11.87 7.70 -14.50
CA GLY A 61 -13.09 7.04 -14.03
C GLY A 61 -12.89 5.78 -13.24
N ASN A 62 -11.64 5.34 -13.08
CA ASN A 62 -11.30 4.14 -12.32
C ASN A 62 -10.69 4.50 -10.97
N ILE A 63 -10.84 3.60 -10.00
CA ILE A 63 -10.25 3.74 -8.67
C ILE A 63 -9.32 2.57 -8.42
N TYR A 64 -8.09 2.88 -8.06
CA TYR A 64 -7.06 1.91 -7.75
C TYR A 64 -6.68 2.04 -6.28
N ARG A 65 -6.43 0.93 -5.61
CA ARG A 65 -6.06 0.89 -4.20
C ARG A 65 -4.77 0.12 -4.01
N VAL A 66 -3.91 0.62 -3.15
CA VAL A 66 -2.71 -0.10 -2.71
C VAL A 66 -2.77 -0.17 -1.19
N PHE A 67 -2.70 -1.36 -0.63
CA PHE A 67 -2.63 -1.54 0.81
C PHE A 67 -1.20 -1.40 1.29
N PHE A 68 -1.03 -0.83 2.48
CA PHE A 68 0.28 -0.63 3.06
C PHE A 68 0.19 -0.55 4.59
N ILE A 69 1.35 -0.63 5.23
CA ILE A 69 1.47 -0.41 6.66
C ILE A 69 2.54 0.65 6.91
N PHE A 70 2.48 1.27 8.10
CA PHE A 70 3.60 2.02 8.62
C PHE A 70 4.39 1.08 9.55
N ASP A 71 5.65 0.85 9.23
CA ASP A 71 6.56 0.12 10.10
C ASP A 71 7.38 1.15 10.84
N GLY A 72 6.91 1.53 12.04
CA GLY A 72 7.45 2.68 12.75
C GLY A 72 6.94 3.99 12.14
N ASP A 73 7.64 5.07 12.41
CA ASP A 73 7.20 6.42 12.02
C ASP A 73 7.56 6.78 10.58
N LYS A 74 8.60 6.16 10.04
CA LYS A 74 9.23 6.63 8.80
C LYS A 74 9.19 5.65 7.65
N ILE A 75 8.79 4.40 7.88
CA ILE A 75 8.83 3.36 6.86
C ILE A 75 7.42 2.97 6.47
N VAL A 76 7.16 3.01 5.16
CA VAL A 76 5.92 2.53 4.55
C VAL A 76 6.25 1.27 3.78
N VAL A 77 5.52 0.19 4.03
CA VAL A 77 5.69 -1.09 3.33
C VAL A 77 4.45 -1.35 2.49
N LEU A 78 4.63 -1.38 1.17
CA LEU A 78 3.53 -1.60 0.22
C LEU A 78 3.26 -3.09 0.05
N PHE A 79 1.98 -3.44 0.04
CA PHE A 79 1.50 -4.81 -0.13
C PHE A 79 0.76 -4.97 -1.45
N ASN A 80 -0.41 -5.57 -1.43
CA ASN A 80 -1.20 -5.83 -2.63
C ASN A 80 -1.95 -4.59 -3.10
N GLY A 81 -2.11 -4.48 -4.40
CA GLY A 81 -2.95 -3.47 -5.02
C GLY A 81 -4.05 -4.12 -5.84
N PHE A 82 -5.09 -3.35 -6.13
CA PHE A 82 -6.19 -3.83 -6.96
C PHE A 82 -6.98 -2.66 -7.53
N GLN A 83 -7.70 -2.91 -8.62
CA GLN A 83 -8.64 -1.94 -9.17
C GLN A 83 -9.99 -2.14 -8.49
N LYS A 84 -10.53 -1.08 -7.90
CA LYS A 84 -11.80 -1.13 -7.21
C LYS A 84 -12.95 -1.06 -8.22
N LYS A 85 -13.79 -2.07 -8.23
CA LYS A 85 -14.93 -2.16 -9.15
C LYS A 85 -16.28 -1.85 -8.49
N THR A 86 -16.29 -1.73 -7.15
CA THR A 86 -17.50 -1.44 -6.37
C THR A 86 -17.20 -0.33 -5.37
N GLN A 87 -18.25 0.22 -4.74
CA GLN A 87 -18.13 1.25 -3.72
C GLN A 87 -17.40 0.76 -2.48
N LYS A 88 -17.61 -0.49 -2.12
CA LYS A 88 -17.03 -1.09 -0.93
C LYS A 88 -15.72 -1.80 -1.24
N THR A 89 -14.71 -1.66 -0.38
CA THR A 89 -13.47 -2.41 -0.49
C THR A 89 -13.76 -3.89 -0.23
N PRO A 90 -13.38 -4.80 -1.15
CA PRO A 90 -13.66 -6.24 -0.97
C PRO A 90 -12.95 -6.81 0.25
N GLU A 91 -13.69 -7.58 1.06
CA GLU A 91 -13.15 -8.22 2.26
C GLU A 91 -11.97 -9.15 1.96
N ASN A 92 -12.03 -9.88 0.83
CA ASN A 92 -10.94 -10.78 0.46
C ASN A 92 -9.62 -10.04 0.21
N GLU A 93 -9.67 -8.81 -0.31
CA GLU A 93 -8.47 -8.01 -0.50
C GLU A 93 -7.94 -7.49 0.83
N ILE A 94 -8.82 -7.14 1.76
CA ILE A 94 -8.43 -6.72 3.11
C ILE A 94 -7.78 -7.88 3.85
N GLU A 95 -8.39 -9.06 3.81
CA GLU A 95 -7.85 -10.26 4.46
C GLU A 95 -6.49 -10.64 3.91
N LYS A 96 -6.32 -10.51 2.59
CA LYS A 96 -5.04 -10.74 1.93
C LYS A 96 -3.97 -9.79 2.47
N ALA A 97 -4.29 -8.50 2.59
CA ALA A 97 -3.35 -7.51 3.11
C ALA A 97 -2.96 -7.81 4.56
N ILE A 98 -3.91 -8.22 5.39
CA ILE A 98 -3.63 -8.59 6.79
C ILE A 98 -2.72 -9.81 6.86
N LYS A 99 -2.96 -10.80 6.01
CA LYS A 99 -2.11 -12.00 5.94
C LYS A 99 -0.68 -11.63 5.52
N ILE A 100 -0.54 -10.76 4.52
CA ILE A 100 0.77 -10.29 4.07
C ILE A 100 1.47 -9.52 5.20
N LYS A 101 0.74 -8.68 5.92
CA LYS A 101 1.28 -7.97 7.08
C LYS A 101 1.85 -8.94 8.11
N ASN A 102 1.11 -10.00 8.42
CA ASN A 102 1.54 -10.99 9.39
C ASN A 102 2.81 -11.73 8.92
N GLU A 103 2.86 -12.06 7.63
CA GLU A 103 4.05 -12.66 7.02
C GLU A 103 5.26 -11.72 7.09
N TYR A 104 5.04 -10.44 6.81
CA TYR A 104 6.08 -9.43 6.87
C TYR A 104 6.72 -9.37 8.26
N TYR A 105 5.88 -9.27 9.29
CA TYR A 105 6.39 -9.20 10.67
C TYR A 105 7.02 -10.50 11.13
N ALA A 106 6.51 -11.65 10.68
CA ALA A 106 7.13 -12.94 10.98
C ALA A 106 8.52 -13.04 10.38
N ASP A 107 8.68 -12.62 9.12
CA ASP A 107 10.00 -12.61 8.45
C ASP A 107 10.96 -11.65 9.13
N LYS A 108 10.48 -10.49 9.53
CA LYS A 108 11.28 -9.50 10.24
C LYS A 108 11.81 -10.05 11.56
N ARG A 109 10.96 -10.72 12.34
CA ARG A 109 11.35 -11.35 13.60
C ARG A 109 12.38 -12.46 13.38
N SER A 110 12.19 -13.27 12.34
CA SER A 110 13.15 -14.33 11.99
C SER A 110 14.51 -13.78 11.64
N SER A 111 14.55 -12.69 10.86
CA SER A 111 15.80 -12.02 10.50
C SER A 111 16.52 -11.46 11.73
N ASP A 112 15.77 -10.86 12.65
CA ASP A 112 16.31 -10.31 13.89
C ASP A 112 16.92 -11.40 14.78
N LYS A 113 16.36 -12.60 14.76
CA LYS A 113 16.83 -13.73 15.57
C LYS A 113 18.05 -14.45 15.00
N LYS A 114 18.43 -14.16 13.75
CA LYS A 114 19.55 -14.83 13.09
C LYS A 114 20.89 -14.17 13.33
N LEU A 115 20.95 -13.24 14.23
CA LEU A 115 22.20 -12.62 14.63
C LEU A 115 23.07 -13.58 15.48
#